data_3f34626595abd42179ed3cb0ae716833
#
_entry.id   3f34626595abd42179ed3cb0ae716833
#
_cell.length_a   1.000
_cell.length_b   1.000
_cell.length_c   1.000
_cell.angle_alpha   90.00
_cell.angle_beta   90.00
_cell.angle_gamma   90.00
#
_symmetry.space_group_name_H-M   'P 1'
#
loop_
_entity.id
_entity.type
_entity.pdbx_description
1 polymer ?
#
loop_
_entity_poly.entity_id
_entity_poly.type
_entity_poly.pdbx_seq_one_letter_code
_entity_poly.pdbx_strand_id
1 'polypeptide(L)'
;MLQLIRQGVGSLDEYAIIAPMRVLVVATPAAPAVTRLAPALATLLAHGAEIYAHEPLSTELAREGIPHTPLNATALDATIRGLTAADLLIAPLGPGDVREPLAAVARALSLGADTPLILVNPADAGDLIGALSLARGGGEADGAADGVVGGAARDRLTQHAAFAVAAALAPTARGSDQLPEREIILLERVRNFAHGENPHQQAAAYRRSDQQSAGPLSAQLVQGAEPTLNDLLDLDAGARLVADLPIPSATLIRHTDPIGVATAETPLGALRRALETDSVATSGAIIALNTPIDQAAAAEIANGSYEAVVAPGVADETAASTLATRKDLRVLIYSAAHPTTLDIIGLSSAVLLQTPDHGAIERAELRVVTERRPTLEELTDLLFAWRTVRHVRSNAIVVARGAATLGIGAAQVNRRVAVEIALQRAGDRARGAVLASDAYFPFAEGISAAAAAGITAVVQPGGSRRDAAAIEIANRNGMAMVFTSRRHYRR
;
A
#
# COMPACT_ATOMS: atom_id res chain seq x y z
N MET A 1 -3.99 -22.73 18.64
CA MET A 1 -4.30 -23.10 20.03
C MET A 1 -3.99 -24.54 20.34
N LEU A 2 -4.57 -25.57 19.70
CA LEU A 2 -4.17 -26.98 19.91
C LEU A 2 -2.68 -27.29 19.67
N GLN A 3 -2.01 -26.55 18.77
CA GLN A 3 -0.58 -26.67 18.54
C GLN A 3 0.27 -26.03 19.66
N LEU A 4 -0.20 -24.97 20.29
CA LEU A 4 0.46 -24.33 21.44
C LEU A 4 0.31 -25.17 22.71
N ILE A 5 -0.84 -25.82 22.92
CA ILE A 5 -1.07 -26.77 24.04
C ILE A 5 -0.20 -28.02 23.85
N ARG A 6 0.09 -28.46 22.62
CA ARG A 6 0.99 -29.60 22.33
C ARG A 6 2.49 -29.25 22.45
N GLN A 7 2.87 -27.98 22.55
CA GLN A 7 4.25 -27.53 22.67
C GLN A 7 4.77 -27.35 24.11
N GLY A 8 4.07 -27.90 25.12
CA GLY A 8 4.68 -28.07 26.44
C GLY A 8 4.69 -26.86 27.35
N VAL A 9 3.69 -26.00 27.27
CA VAL A 9 3.39 -25.06 28.35
C VAL A 9 2.75 -25.88 29.47
N GLY A 10 3.37 -25.89 30.66
CA GLY A 10 3.12 -26.75 31.81
C GLY A 10 1.67 -27.14 32.13
N SER A 11 1.50 -28.17 32.94
CA SER A 11 0.18 -28.71 33.27
C SER A 11 -0.76 -27.61 33.79
N LEU A 12 -1.96 -27.55 33.23
CA LEU A 12 -3.00 -26.56 33.54
C LEU A 12 -3.50 -26.61 35.01
N ASP A 13 -3.02 -27.57 35.80
CA ASP A 13 -3.37 -27.73 37.23
C ASP A 13 -2.83 -26.62 38.12
N GLU A 14 -1.94 -25.76 37.64
CA GLU A 14 -1.39 -24.61 38.36
C GLU A 14 -2.27 -23.35 38.28
N TYR A 15 -3.42 -23.40 37.59
CA TYR A 15 -4.23 -22.24 37.30
C TYR A 15 -5.53 -22.14 38.10
N ALA A 16 -5.49 -21.61 39.30
CA ALA A 16 -6.71 -21.24 40.05
C ALA A 16 -7.33 -19.95 39.50
N ILE A 17 -8.49 -19.99 38.84
CA ILE A 17 -9.27 -18.79 38.50
C ILE A 17 -9.82 -18.22 39.83
N ILE A 18 -9.44 -16.99 40.15
CA ILE A 18 -9.94 -16.30 41.34
C ILE A 18 -11.27 -15.66 40.94
N ALA A 19 -12.35 -16.07 41.57
CA ALA A 19 -13.77 -15.76 41.36
C ALA A 19 -14.36 -16.33 40.06
N PRO A 20 -15.67 -16.58 39.99
CA PRO A 20 -16.30 -17.07 38.75
C PRO A 20 -16.24 -16.00 37.67
N MET A 21 -15.32 -16.20 36.70
CA MET A 21 -15.25 -15.39 35.49
C MET A 21 -16.48 -15.69 34.64
N ARG A 22 -17.23 -14.67 34.25
CA ARG A 22 -18.31 -14.83 33.28
C ARG A 22 -17.76 -14.71 31.88
N VAL A 23 -18.08 -15.67 31.02
CA VAL A 23 -17.67 -15.72 29.62
C VAL A 23 -18.92 -15.59 28.76
N LEU A 24 -19.13 -14.43 28.17
CA LEU A 24 -20.20 -14.20 27.22
C LEU A 24 -19.73 -14.48 25.80
N VAL A 25 -20.38 -15.40 25.10
CA VAL A 25 -20.06 -15.74 23.70
C VAL A 25 -21.19 -15.29 22.78
N VAL A 26 -20.89 -14.42 21.83
CA VAL A 26 -21.82 -13.91 20.83
C VAL A 26 -21.17 -14.12 19.45
N ALA A 27 -21.69 -15.04 18.65
CA ALA A 27 -21.15 -15.37 17.34
C ALA A 27 -22.26 -15.54 16.29
N THR A 28 -21.87 -15.52 15.02
CA THR A 28 -22.80 -15.71 13.89
C THR A 28 -22.98 -17.19 13.55
N PRO A 29 -24.13 -17.59 12.96
CA PRO A 29 -24.43 -18.98 12.62
C PRO A 29 -23.50 -19.62 11.60
N ALA A 30 -22.79 -18.84 10.82
CA ALA A 30 -21.91 -19.31 9.73
C ALA A 30 -20.47 -19.59 10.19
N ALA A 31 -20.19 -19.53 11.46
CA ALA A 31 -18.82 -19.57 11.92
C ALA A 31 -18.33 -21.00 12.18
N PRO A 32 -17.25 -21.46 11.54
CA PRO A 32 -16.44 -22.56 12.08
C PRO A 32 -15.81 -22.21 13.43
N ALA A 33 -16.33 -21.16 14.07
CA ALA A 33 -15.83 -20.57 15.31
C ALA A 33 -16.09 -21.48 16.52
N VAL A 34 -17.22 -22.17 16.59
CA VAL A 34 -17.55 -22.99 17.76
C VAL A 34 -16.61 -24.16 17.90
N THR A 35 -16.36 -24.91 16.82
CA THR A 35 -15.41 -26.03 16.84
C THR A 35 -13.99 -25.57 17.21
N ARG A 36 -13.62 -24.36 16.87
CA ARG A 36 -12.32 -23.77 17.25
C ARG A 36 -12.28 -23.24 18.68
N LEU A 37 -13.41 -22.75 19.18
CA LEU A 37 -13.55 -22.20 20.54
C LEU A 37 -13.82 -23.29 21.59
N ALA A 38 -14.43 -24.40 21.19
CA ALA A 38 -14.85 -25.47 22.11
C ALA A 38 -13.75 -25.93 23.08
N PRO A 39 -12.51 -26.19 22.64
CA PRO A 39 -11.42 -26.57 23.56
C PRO A 39 -11.07 -25.49 24.59
N ALA A 40 -11.13 -24.20 24.17
CA ALA A 40 -10.87 -23.08 25.08
C ALA A 40 -11.97 -22.88 26.08
N LEU A 41 -13.22 -22.99 25.64
CA LEU A 41 -14.40 -22.90 26.52
C LEU A 41 -14.43 -24.05 27.52
N ALA A 42 -14.14 -25.27 27.11
CA ALA A 42 -14.02 -26.43 28.01
C ALA A 42 -12.92 -26.22 29.06
N THR A 43 -11.79 -25.63 28.68
CA THR A 43 -10.73 -25.27 29.65
C THR A 43 -11.19 -24.22 30.62
N LEU A 44 -11.88 -23.17 30.19
CA LEU A 44 -12.41 -22.14 31.09
C LEU A 44 -13.44 -22.69 32.06
N LEU A 45 -14.33 -23.59 31.61
CA LEU A 45 -15.28 -24.30 32.47
C LEU A 45 -14.60 -25.15 33.53
N ALA A 46 -13.55 -25.89 33.18
CA ALA A 46 -12.77 -26.71 34.11
C ALA A 46 -12.14 -25.86 35.24
N HIS A 47 -11.97 -24.56 35.01
CA HIS A 47 -11.45 -23.61 35.99
C HIS A 47 -12.55 -22.74 36.67
N GLY A 48 -13.81 -23.15 36.58
CA GLY A 48 -14.91 -22.52 37.29
C GLY A 48 -15.53 -21.31 36.58
N ALA A 49 -15.25 -21.08 35.31
CA ALA A 49 -15.90 -20.02 34.54
C ALA A 49 -17.36 -20.39 34.23
N GLU A 50 -18.23 -19.40 34.20
CA GLU A 50 -19.63 -19.53 33.77
C GLU A 50 -19.76 -19.05 32.31
N ILE A 51 -20.25 -19.92 31.43
CA ILE A 51 -20.43 -19.58 29.98
C ILE A 51 -21.88 -19.20 29.74
N TYR A 52 -22.05 -18.08 29.06
CA TYR A 52 -23.33 -17.57 28.57
C TYR A 52 -23.29 -17.46 27.07
N ALA A 53 -24.29 -17.95 26.37
CA ALA A 53 -24.33 -17.93 24.91
C ALA A 53 -25.71 -17.52 24.37
N HIS A 54 -25.70 -16.63 23.36
CA HIS A 54 -26.91 -16.25 22.63
C HIS A 54 -27.18 -17.22 21.45
N GLU A 55 -28.44 -17.41 21.09
CA GLU A 55 -28.81 -18.19 19.91
C GLU A 55 -28.27 -17.48 18.60
N PRO A 56 -27.84 -18.23 17.57
CA PRO A 56 -27.91 -19.70 17.46
C PRO A 56 -26.72 -20.46 18.06
N LEU A 57 -25.75 -19.77 18.64
CA LEU A 57 -24.53 -20.37 19.18
C LEU A 57 -24.84 -21.33 20.37
N SER A 58 -25.84 -21.02 21.16
CA SER A 58 -26.28 -21.87 22.23
C SER A 58 -26.62 -23.29 21.75
N THR A 59 -27.30 -23.41 20.61
CA THR A 59 -27.59 -24.70 20.00
C THR A 59 -26.33 -25.46 19.55
N GLU A 60 -25.31 -24.77 19.07
CA GLU A 60 -24.06 -25.40 18.62
C GLU A 60 -23.19 -25.83 19.81
N LEU A 61 -23.08 -25.01 20.83
CA LEU A 61 -22.40 -25.39 22.09
C LEU A 61 -23.01 -26.62 22.74
N ALA A 62 -24.35 -26.72 22.72
CA ALA A 62 -25.03 -27.89 23.19
C ALA A 62 -24.69 -29.17 22.41
N ARG A 63 -24.54 -29.07 21.08
CA ARG A 63 -24.08 -30.19 20.20
C ARG A 63 -22.66 -30.63 20.52
N GLU A 64 -21.80 -29.71 20.87
CA GLU A 64 -20.42 -30.00 21.28
C GLU A 64 -20.29 -30.43 22.75
N GLY A 65 -21.41 -30.50 23.47
CA GLY A 65 -21.41 -30.91 24.87
C GLY A 65 -20.83 -29.89 25.85
N ILE A 66 -20.79 -28.62 25.49
CA ILE A 66 -20.24 -27.54 26.30
C ILE A 66 -21.36 -26.97 27.21
N PRO A 67 -21.25 -27.11 28.53
CA PRO A 67 -22.20 -26.53 29.47
C PRO A 67 -22.24 -25.00 29.35
N HIS A 68 -23.42 -24.42 29.20
CA HIS A 68 -23.63 -22.98 29.12
C HIS A 68 -25.06 -22.60 29.51
N THR A 69 -25.26 -21.31 29.79
CA THR A 69 -26.58 -20.72 30.03
C THR A 69 -27.06 -20.03 28.73
N PRO A 70 -28.15 -20.49 28.12
CA PRO A 70 -28.69 -19.86 26.93
C PRO A 70 -29.28 -18.48 27.23
N LEU A 71 -29.04 -17.50 26.35
CA LEU A 71 -29.58 -16.14 26.46
C LEU A 71 -30.51 -15.82 25.28
N ASN A 72 -31.64 -15.17 25.55
CA ASN A 72 -32.44 -14.49 24.54
C ASN A 72 -31.93 -13.03 24.34
N ALA A 73 -32.44 -12.32 23.33
CA ALA A 73 -31.98 -10.96 22.99
C ALA A 73 -32.11 -9.98 24.19
N THR A 74 -33.16 -10.08 25.01
CA THR A 74 -33.32 -9.20 26.14
C THR A 74 -32.33 -9.53 27.27
N ALA A 75 -32.12 -10.82 27.55
CA ALA A 75 -31.15 -11.28 28.54
C ALA A 75 -29.72 -10.99 28.09
N LEU A 76 -29.42 -11.07 26.78
CA LEU A 76 -28.12 -10.71 26.23
C LEU A 76 -27.74 -9.25 26.56
N ASP A 77 -28.63 -8.31 26.30
CA ASP A 77 -28.39 -6.88 26.58
C ASP A 77 -28.17 -6.59 28.08
N ALA A 78 -28.95 -7.22 28.93
CA ALA A 78 -28.79 -7.12 30.40
C ALA A 78 -27.45 -7.74 30.85
N THR A 79 -27.06 -8.89 30.27
CA THR A 79 -25.80 -9.56 30.61
C THR A 79 -24.61 -8.70 30.18
N ILE A 80 -24.61 -8.11 28.96
CA ILE A 80 -23.53 -7.23 28.50
C ILE A 80 -23.36 -6.03 29.45
N ARG A 81 -24.47 -5.39 29.87
CA ARG A 81 -24.41 -4.26 30.79
C ARG A 81 -23.93 -4.66 32.22
N GLY A 82 -24.04 -5.90 32.55
CA GLY A 82 -23.56 -6.44 33.84
C GLY A 82 -22.14 -7.00 33.81
N LEU A 83 -21.46 -6.99 32.65
CA LEU A 83 -20.06 -7.41 32.55
C LEU A 83 -19.15 -6.41 33.28
N THR A 84 -18.05 -6.92 33.83
CA THR A 84 -17.04 -6.14 34.55
C THR A 84 -15.66 -6.37 33.93
N ALA A 85 -14.68 -5.64 34.39
CA ALA A 85 -13.29 -5.80 33.97
C ALA A 85 -12.72 -7.22 34.23
N ALA A 86 -13.34 -8.02 35.07
CA ALA A 86 -12.96 -9.42 35.34
C ALA A 86 -13.59 -10.43 34.37
N ASP A 87 -14.55 -10.01 33.55
CA ASP A 87 -15.28 -10.89 32.64
C ASP A 87 -14.65 -10.92 31.24
N LEU A 88 -15.03 -11.91 30.41
CA LEU A 88 -14.57 -12.10 29.05
C LEU A 88 -15.74 -12.06 28.06
N LEU A 89 -15.67 -11.18 27.03
CA LEU A 89 -16.56 -11.19 25.91
C LEU A 89 -15.83 -11.81 24.69
N ILE A 90 -16.34 -12.90 24.17
CA ILE A 90 -15.87 -13.52 22.92
C ILE A 90 -16.89 -13.20 21.82
N ALA A 91 -16.52 -12.36 20.87
CA ALA A 91 -17.40 -11.92 19.78
C ALA A 91 -16.66 -11.97 18.44
N PRO A 92 -16.40 -13.16 17.85
CA PRO A 92 -15.69 -13.27 16.58
C PRO A 92 -16.40 -12.51 15.47
N LEU A 93 -15.71 -11.59 14.82
CA LEU A 93 -16.17 -10.85 13.66
C LEU A 93 -15.57 -11.53 12.40
N GLY A 94 -16.39 -12.33 11.72
CA GLY A 94 -16.04 -13.07 10.51
C GLY A 94 -17.00 -12.76 9.36
N PRO A 95 -16.85 -13.40 8.20
CA PRO A 95 -17.79 -13.25 7.09
C PRO A 95 -19.19 -13.76 7.53
N GLY A 96 -20.22 -12.97 7.26
CA GLY A 96 -21.62 -13.27 7.60
C GLY A 96 -22.34 -12.09 8.23
N ASP A 97 -23.50 -12.35 8.88
CA ASP A 97 -24.23 -11.30 9.60
C ASP A 97 -23.56 -11.01 10.96
N VAL A 98 -22.79 -9.95 11.01
CA VAL A 98 -22.02 -9.53 12.20
C VAL A 98 -22.75 -8.51 13.08
N ARG A 99 -24.03 -8.20 12.80
CA ARG A 99 -24.77 -7.12 13.51
C ARG A 99 -24.85 -7.34 15.02
N GLU A 100 -25.19 -8.54 15.47
CA GLU A 100 -25.28 -8.83 16.91
C GLU A 100 -23.90 -8.84 17.60
N PRO A 101 -22.88 -9.59 17.12
CA PRO A 101 -21.55 -9.52 17.70
C PRO A 101 -20.99 -8.09 17.71
N LEU A 102 -21.20 -7.33 16.64
CA LEU A 102 -20.77 -5.95 16.54
C LEU A 102 -21.45 -5.05 17.59
N ALA A 103 -22.76 -5.19 17.76
CA ALA A 103 -23.52 -4.46 18.79
C ALA A 103 -23.07 -4.83 20.20
N ALA A 104 -22.77 -6.10 20.45
CA ALA A 104 -22.26 -6.58 21.74
C ALA A 104 -20.90 -5.95 22.07
N VAL A 105 -19.96 -5.96 21.13
CA VAL A 105 -18.64 -5.33 21.30
C VAL A 105 -18.75 -3.82 21.51
N ALA A 106 -19.57 -3.13 20.70
CA ALA A 106 -19.77 -1.69 20.84
C ALA A 106 -20.34 -1.30 22.20
N ARG A 107 -21.30 -2.09 22.73
CA ARG A 107 -21.86 -1.87 24.06
C ARG A 107 -20.84 -2.15 25.14
N ALA A 108 -20.08 -3.24 25.07
CA ALA A 108 -19.04 -3.56 26.03
C ALA A 108 -17.97 -2.47 26.08
N LEU A 109 -17.54 -1.91 24.93
CA LEU A 109 -16.61 -0.79 24.88
C LEU A 109 -17.15 0.49 25.53
N SER A 110 -18.48 0.67 25.60
CA SER A 110 -19.10 1.83 26.25
C SER A 110 -19.10 1.79 27.77
N LEU A 111 -18.70 0.66 28.37
CA LEU A 111 -18.65 0.50 29.84
C LEU A 111 -17.47 1.25 30.50
N GLY A 112 -16.54 1.78 29.71
CA GLY A 112 -15.43 2.59 30.24
C GLY A 112 -14.48 1.76 31.11
N ALA A 113 -14.32 2.13 32.39
CA ALA A 113 -13.41 1.44 33.31
C ALA A 113 -13.81 -0.02 33.61
N ASP A 114 -15.09 -0.36 33.42
CA ASP A 114 -15.62 -1.71 33.62
C ASP A 114 -15.62 -2.54 32.34
N THR A 115 -14.96 -2.07 31.27
CA THR A 115 -14.89 -2.81 30.00
C THR A 115 -14.32 -4.21 30.23
N PRO A 116 -15.05 -5.29 29.84
CA PRO A 116 -14.54 -6.66 29.95
C PRO A 116 -13.36 -6.88 28.97
N LEU A 117 -12.68 -8.00 29.14
CA LEU A 117 -11.77 -8.46 28.07
C LEU A 117 -12.58 -8.82 26.83
N ILE A 118 -12.18 -8.30 25.67
CA ILE A 118 -12.90 -8.50 24.42
C ILE A 118 -12.01 -9.24 23.42
N LEU A 119 -12.44 -10.41 23.01
CA LEU A 119 -11.78 -11.23 21.99
C LEU A 119 -12.64 -11.23 20.72
N VAL A 120 -12.20 -10.54 19.67
CA VAL A 120 -12.90 -10.46 18.39
C VAL A 120 -12.21 -11.25 17.27
N ASN A 121 -10.95 -11.58 17.44
CA ASN A 121 -10.18 -12.40 16.50
C ASN A 121 -9.62 -13.62 17.23
N PRO A 122 -9.86 -14.85 16.75
CA PRO A 122 -9.27 -16.05 17.35
C PRO A 122 -7.74 -16.04 17.38
N ALA A 123 -7.06 -15.24 16.52
CA ALA A 123 -5.60 -15.09 16.55
C ALA A 123 -5.11 -14.37 17.83
N ASP A 124 -5.95 -13.52 18.43
CA ASP A 124 -5.61 -12.80 19.68
C ASP A 124 -5.70 -13.67 20.93
N ALA A 125 -6.17 -14.93 20.79
CA ALA A 125 -6.27 -15.87 21.90
C ALA A 125 -4.90 -16.18 22.53
N GLY A 126 -3.82 -16.13 21.74
CA GLY A 126 -2.46 -16.29 22.24
C GLY A 126 -2.05 -15.18 23.20
N ASP A 127 -2.37 -13.94 22.88
CA ASP A 127 -2.10 -12.76 23.72
C ASP A 127 -2.94 -12.80 25.00
N LEU A 128 -4.19 -13.26 24.92
CA LEU A 128 -5.06 -13.44 26.08
C LEU A 128 -4.49 -14.49 27.04
N ILE A 129 -4.08 -15.66 26.51
CA ILE A 129 -3.49 -16.74 27.31
C ILE A 129 -2.16 -16.30 27.93
N GLY A 130 -1.30 -15.62 27.17
CA GLY A 130 -0.05 -15.05 27.66
C GLY A 130 -0.29 -14.04 28.80
N ALA A 131 -1.27 -13.17 28.66
CA ALA A 131 -1.64 -12.18 29.66
C ALA A 131 -2.23 -12.81 30.94
N LEU A 132 -3.06 -13.85 30.81
CA LEU A 132 -3.57 -14.62 31.92
C LEU A 132 -2.48 -15.43 32.63
N SER A 133 -1.44 -15.87 31.92
CA SER A 133 -0.32 -16.61 32.50
C SER A 133 0.67 -15.72 33.24
N LEU A 134 0.95 -14.52 32.76
CA LEU A 134 1.83 -13.53 33.41
C LEU A 134 1.25 -13.00 34.73
N ALA A 135 -0.06 -12.88 34.85
CA ALA A 135 -0.73 -12.47 36.08
C ALA A 135 -0.50 -13.42 37.26
N ARG A 136 0.11 -14.60 37.05
CA ARG A 136 0.28 -15.67 38.03
C ARG A 136 1.72 -16.02 38.40
N GLY A 137 2.65 -15.75 37.54
CA GLY A 137 4.06 -15.96 37.89
C GLY A 137 4.56 -14.78 38.67
N GLY A 138 4.46 -14.78 40.01
CA GLY A 138 4.84 -13.76 40.98
C GLY A 138 6.18 -13.03 40.76
N GLY A 139 6.43 -12.53 39.56
CA GLY A 139 7.51 -11.61 39.20
C GLY A 139 6.99 -10.20 39.40
N GLU A 140 7.69 -9.42 40.25
CA GLU A 140 7.49 -7.99 40.45
C GLU A 140 7.49 -7.25 39.09
N ALA A 141 6.31 -7.04 38.52
CA ALA A 141 6.08 -6.07 37.47
C ALA A 141 4.85 -5.25 37.89
N ASP A 142 5.13 -4.04 38.31
CA ASP A 142 4.21 -2.93 38.63
C ASP A 142 2.73 -3.26 38.81
N GLY A 143 2.32 -3.43 40.08
CA GLY A 143 0.95 -3.17 40.54
C GLY A 143 -0.11 -4.23 40.29
N ALA A 144 0.21 -5.46 39.91
CA ALA A 144 -0.76 -6.54 39.72
C ALA A 144 -0.95 -7.37 41.01
N ALA A 145 -1.57 -6.80 42.02
CA ALA A 145 -2.29 -7.55 43.03
C ALA A 145 -3.69 -7.82 42.47
N ASP A 146 -4.11 -9.10 42.43
CA ASP A 146 -5.44 -9.62 42.07
C ASP A 146 -5.65 -10.14 40.64
N GLY A 147 -4.87 -11.13 40.16
CA GLY A 147 -5.32 -12.03 39.08
C GLY A 147 -5.83 -11.39 37.77
N VAL A 148 -5.57 -10.11 37.53
CA VAL A 148 -6.07 -9.31 36.43
C VAL A 148 -5.05 -9.29 35.28
N VAL A 149 -5.52 -9.45 34.04
CA VAL A 149 -4.73 -9.26 32.82
C VAL A 149 -4.01 -7.92 32.86
N GLY A 150 -2.69 -7.91 32.72
CA GLY A 150 -1.88 -6.68 32.81
C GLY A 150 -2.39 -5.58 31.88
N GLY A 151 -2.34 -4.31 32.31
CA GLY A 151 -2.94 -3.16 31.64
C GLY A 151 -2.60 -3.07 30.15
N ALA A 152 -1.33 -3.29 29.78
CA ALA A 152 -0.90 -3.22 28.37
C ALA A 152 -1.54 -4.29 27.46
N ALA A 153 -1.83 -5.48 27.95
CA ALA A 153 -2.52 -6.51 27.19
C ALA A 153 -4.02 -6.20 27.03
N ARG A 154 -4.64 -5.71 28.12
CA ARG A 154 -6.02 -5.23 28.11
C ARG A 154 -6.19 -4.09 27.11
N ASP A 155 -5.32 -3.10 27.13
CA ASP A 155 -5.36 -1.96 26.21
C ASP A 155 -5.25 -2.43 24.76
N ARG A 156 -4.36 -3.38 24.45
CA ARG A 156 -4.25 -3.95 23.09
C ARG A 156 -5.54 -4.65 22.65
N LEU A 157 -6.11 -5.51 23.48
CA LEU A 157 -7.36 -6.22 23.15
C LEU A 157 -8.53 -5.25 22.96
N THR A 158 -8.62 -4.21 23.78
CA THR A 158 -9.64 -3.16 23.65
C THR A 158 -9.44 -2.37 22.35
N GLN A 159 -8.20 -2.02 22.00
CA GLN A 159 -7.89 -1.36 20.72
C GLN A 159 -8.23 -2.25 19.52
N HIS A 160 -7.91 -3.54 19.55
CA HIS A 160 -8.26 -4.49 18.49
C HIS A 160 -9.78 -4.61 18.34
N ALA A 161 -10.52 -4.67 19.43
CA ALA A 161 -11.97 -4.72 19.41
C ALA A 161 -12.59 -3.45 18.81
N ALA A 162 -12.12 -2.27 19.22
CA ALA A 162 -12.57 -1.00 18.68
C ALA A 162 -12.27 -0.88 17.17
N PHE A 163 -11.08 -1.31 16.75
CA PHE A 163 -10.69 -1.35 15.34
C PHE A 163 -11.58 -2.29 14.52
N ALA A 164 -11.88 -3.48 15.03
CA ALA A 164 -12.74 -4.44 14.36
C ALA A 164 -14.18 -3.93 14.18
N VAL A 165 -14.73 -3.23 15.19
CA VAL A 165 -16.04 -2.56 15.08
C VAL A 165 -16.00 -1.48 14.00
N ALA A 166 -15.00 -0.63 14.02
CA ALA A 166 -14.84 0.43 13.02
C ALA A 166 -14.68 -0.15 11.60
N ALA A 167 -13.93 -1.25 11.44
CA ALA A 167 -13.72 -1.93 10.16
C ALA A 167 -15.03 -2.51 9.61
N ALA A 168 -15.88 -3.07 10.46
CA ALA A 168 -17.18 -3.61 10.05
C ALA A 168 -18.19 -2.52 9.66
N LEU A 169 -18.09 -1.32 10.25
CA LEU A 169 -18.98 -0.19 9.95
C LEU A 169 -18.51 0.69 8.79
N ALA A 170 -17.23 0.74 8.52
CA ALA A 170 -16.65 1.62 7.49
C ALA A 170 -17.29 1.48 6.09
N PRO A 171 -17.56 0.26 5.56
CA PRO A 171 -18.22 0.12 4.26
C PRO A 171 -19.64 0.71 4.24
N THR A 172 -20.38 0.59 5.34
CA THR A 172 -21.74 1.12 5.48
C THR A 172 -21.74 2.66 5.56
N ALA A 173 -20.72 3.23 6.21
CA ALA A 173 -20.58 4.69 6.34
C ALA A 173 -20.23 5.37 5.01
N ARG A 174 -19.47 4.68 4.13
CA ARG A 174 -19.04 5.24 2.84
C ARG A 174 -20.17 5.30 1.79
N GLY A 175 -21.13 4.38 1.81
CA GLY A 175 -22.17 4.30 0.79
C GLY A 175 -21.60 4.11 -0.62
N SER A 176 -22.23 4.73 -1.64
CA SER A 176 -21.81 4.68 -3.05
C SER A 176 -20.99 5.90 -3.50
N ASP A 177 -20.80 6.91 -2.65
CA ASP A 177 -20.04 8.11 -2.96
C ASP A 177 -18.54 7.84 -2.82
N GLN A 178 -17.75 8.30 -3.78
CA GLN A 178 -16.29 8.19 -3.73
C GLN A 178 -15.64 9.16 -2.72
N LEU A 179 -16.29 10.30 -2.46
CA LEU A 179 -15.86 11.32 -1.51
C LEU A 179 -17.04 11.70 -0.61
N PRO A 180 -17.43 10.83 0.34
CA PRO A 180 -18.60 11.04 1.20
C PRO A 180 -18.36 12.21 2.18
N GLU A 181 -19.47 12.74 2.75
CA GLU A 181 -19.39 13.82 3.76
C GLU A 181 -18.53 13.43 4.98
N ARG A 182 -18.51 12.14 5.31
CA ARG A 182 -17.69 11.57 6.38
C ARG A 182 -16.95 10.35 5.87
N GLU A 183 -15.64 10.29 6.11
CA GLU A 183 -14.78 9.17 5.69
C GLU A 183 -14.11 8.51 6.90
N ILE A 184 -14.04 7.19 6.88
CA ILE A 184 -13.33 6.38 7.87
C ILE A 184 -12.19 5.67 7.15
N ILE A 185 -10.96 6.01 7.51
CA ILE A 185 -9.76 5.36 7.00
C ILE A 185 -9.14 4.54 8.14
N LEU A 186 -9.22 3.23 8.02
CA LEU A 186 -8.66 2.31 9.00
C LEU A 186 -7.27 1.87 8.57
N LEU A 187 -6.30 2.08 9.46
CA LEU A 187 -4.90 1.80 9.24
C LEU A 187 -4.38 0.80 10.26
N GLU A 188 -3.95 -0.37 9.79
CA GLU A 188 -3.30 -1.39 10.60
C GLU A 188 -1.78 -1.30 10.44
N ARG A 189 -1.03 -1.17 11.54
CA ARG A 189 0.42 -1.13 11.49
C ARG A 189 0.98 -2.50 11.12
N VAL A 190 1.75 -2.54 10.03
CA VAL A 190 2.34 -3.78 9.50
C VAL A 190 3.85 -3.84 9.65
N ARG A 191 4.51 -2.68 9.81
CA ARG A 191 5.98 -2.62 9.95
C ARG A 191 6.39 -1.38 10.75
N ASN A 192 7.41 -1.53 11.60
CA ASN A 192 8.15 -0.41 12.17
C ASN A 192 9.43 -0.20 11.36
N PHE A 193 9.82 1.05 11.13
CA PHE A 193 11.12 1.38 10.56
C PHE A 193 12.10 1.78 11.66
N ALA A 194 13.39 1.62 11.38
CA ALA A 194 14.44 2.11 12.30
C ALA A 194 14.37 3.64 12.46
N HIS A 195 14.00 4.34 11.41
CA HIS A 195 13.78 5.80 11.37
C HIS A 195 12.88 6.18 10.19
N GLY A 196 12.44 7.44 10.11
CA GLY A 196 11.72 7.99 8.97
C GLY A 196 12.66 8.35 7.81
N GLU A 197 12.28 9.35 7.00
CA GLU A 197 13.16 9.88 5.95
C GLU A 197 14.50 10.35 6.54
N ASN A 198 14.47 10.84 7.78
CA ASN A 198 15.65 11.29 8.51
C ASN A 198 15.86 10.47 9.79
N PRO A 199 17.12 10.30 10.24
CA PRO A 199 17.46 9.43 11.38
C PRO A 199 16.76 9.79 12.71
N HIS A 200 16.36 11.03 12.92
CA HIS A 200 15.70 11.50 14.14
C HIS A 200 14.18 11.28 14.14
N GLN A 201 13.60 10.88 13.04
CA GLN A 201 12.15 10.66 12.89
C GLN A 201 11.79 9.22 13.23
N GLN A 202 10.66 9.03 13.95
CA GLN A 202 10.03 7.73 14.08
C GLN A 202 9.10 7.48 12.90
N ALA A 203 9.05 6.24 12.43
CA ALA A 203 8.18 5.87 11.31
C ALA A 203 7.68 4.43 11.41
N ALA A 204 6.51 4.21 10.84
CA ALA A 204 5.92 2.90 10.67
C ALA A 204 5.09 2.86 9.37
N ALA A 205 4.99 1.69 8.77
CA ALA A 205 4.08 1.45 7.67
C ALA A 205 2.76 0.89 8.18
N TYR A 206 1.69 1.40 7.60
CA TYR A 206 0.33 0.97 7.87
C TYR A 206 -0.33 0.49 6.59
N ARG A 207 -1.08 -0.60 6.69
CA ARG A 207 -1.94 -1.10 5.62
C ARG A 207 -3.34 -0.54 5.80
N ARG A 208 -3.98 -0.16 4.73
CA ARG A 208 -5.41 0.17 4.72
C ARG A 208 -6.22 -1.12 4.77
N SER A 209 -7.19 -1.20 5.68
CA SER A 209 -8.02 -2.40 5.85
C SER A 209 -9.04 -2.60 4.71
N ASP A 210 -9.37 -1.53 3.97
CA ASP A 210 -10.30 -1.53 2.83
C ASP A 210 -9.63 -1.89 1.49
N GLN A 211 -8.32 -2.14 1.48
CA GLN A 211 -7.56 -2.48 0.27
C GLN A 211 -6.92 -3.85 0.38
N GLN A 212 -6.88 -4.55 -0.76
CA GLN A 212 -6.09 -5.77 -0.85
C GLN A 212 -4.60 -5.44 -0.73
N SER A 213 -3.87 -6.33 -0.07
CA SER A 213 -2.41 -6.21 0.04
C SER A 213 -1.78 -6.32 -1.34
N ALA A 214 -1.27 -5.20 -1.85
CA ALA A 214 -0.61 -5.11 -3.14
C ALA A 214 0.55 -4.11 -3.08
N GLY A 215 1.41 -4.15 -4.10
CA GLY A 215 2.55 -3.25 -4.20
C GLY A 215 3.73 -3.61 -3.28
N PRO A 216 4.76 -2.75 -3.24
CA PRO A 216 6.05 -3.06 -2.60
C PRO A 216 6.00 -3.31 -1.10
N LEU A 217 5.03 -2.73 -0.36
CA LEU A 217 4.86 -3.02 1.07
C LEU A 217 4.46 -4.47 1.35
N SER A 218 3.76 -5.10 0.40
CA SER A 218 3.32 -6.51 0.47
C SER A 218 4.21 -7.43 -0.36
N ALA A 219 5.28 -6.91 -0.95
CA ALA A 219 6.20 -7.68 -1.77
C ALA A 219 6.96 -8.70 -0.91
N GLN A 220 7.23 -9.86 -1.48
CA GLN A 220 8.11 -10.84 -0.89
C GLN A 220 9.57 -10.37 -1.05
N LEU A 221 10.26 -10.15 0.05
CA LEU A 221 11.70 -9.93 0.05
C LEU A 221 12.37 -11.29 -0.13
N VAL A 222 13.03 -11.50 -1.29
CA VAL A 222 13.73 -12.76 -1.59
C VAL A 222 15.23 -12.69 -1.33
N GLN A 223 15.76 -11.48 -1.23
CA GLN A 223 17.18 -11.23 -0.96
C GLN A 223 17.41 -9.84 -0.35
N GLY A 224 18.47 -9.72 0.45
CA GLY A 224 18.94 -8.47 1.04
C GLY A 224 18.26 -8.14 2.37
N ALA A 225 18.56 -6.95 2.88
CA ALA A 225 17.98 -6.43 4.12
C ALA A 225 16.56 -5.90 3.87
N GLU A 226 15.76 -5.78 4.94
CA GLU A 226 14.43 -5.16 4.88
C GLU A 226 14.50 -3.74 4.28
N PRO A 227 13.58 -3.38 3.38
CA PRO A 227 13.54 -2.05 2.80
C PRO A 227 13.32 -0.98 3.86
N THR A 228 14.01 0.14 3.73
CA THR A 228 13.77 1.35 4.51
C THR A 228 12.49 2.05 4.05
N LEU A 229 12.07 3.10 4.78
CA LEU A 229 10.97 3.95 4.35
C LEU A 229 11.25 4.58 2.96
N ASN A 230 12.46 5.10 2.76
CA ASN A 230 12.85 5.71 1.49
C ASN A 230 12.88 4.70 0.34
N ASP A 231 13.36 3.48 0.59
CA ASP A 231 13.30 2.41 -0.41
C ASP A 231 11.85 2.11 -0.82
N LEU A 232 10.93 2.03 0.14
CA LEU A 232 9.51 1.75 -0.17
C LEU A 232 8.85 2.87 -0.98
N LEU A 233 9.19 4.13 -0.74
CA LEU A 233 8.69 5.25 -1.54
C LEU A 233 9.15 5.14 -3.00
N ASP A 234 10.44 4.85 -3.22
CA ASP A 234 11.01 4.72 -4.56
C ASP A 234 10.53 3.44 -5.26
N LEU A 235 10.42 2.31 -4.52
CA LEU A 235 9.86 1.05 -5.03
C LEU A 235 8.41 1.21 -5.49
N ASP A 236 7.57 1.91 -4.72
CA ASP A 236 6.17 2.16 -5.08
C ASP A 236 6.06 3.08 -6.30
N ALA A 237 6.87 4.14 -6.37
CA ALA A 237 6.92 5.02 -7.52
C ALA A 237 7.31 4.26 -8.79
N GLY A 238 8.33 3.39 -8.71
CA GLY A 238 8.78 2.55 -9.82
C GLY A 238 7.76 1.53 -10.27
N ALA A 239 7.16 0.79 -9.32
CA ALA A 239 6.14 -0.21 -9.59
C ALA A 239 4.91 0.39 -10.29
N ARG A 240 4.44 1.55 -9.82
CA ARG A 240 3.33 2.29 -10.46
C ARG A 240 3.67 2.74 -11.87
N LEU A 241 4.88 3.26 -12.10
CA LEU A 241 5.29 3.74 -13.41
C LEU A 241 5.35 2.60 -14.42
N VAL A 242 6.02 1.48 -14.10
CA VAL A 242 6.14 0.37 -15.06
C VAL A 242 4.81 -0.33 -15.32
N ALA A 243 3.86 -0.28 -14.36
CA ALA A 243 2.51 -0.83 -14.55
C ALA A 243 1.71 -0.11 -15.64
N ASP A 244 2.02 1.17 -15.91
CA ASP A 244 1.37 1.98 -16.96
C ASP A 244 2.00 1.81 -18.34
N LEU A 245 3.11 1.10 -18.44
CA LEU A 245 3.88 0.95 -19.67
C LEU A 245 3.67 -0.42 -20.31
N PRO A 246 3.90 -0.53 -21.64
CA PRO A 246 3.92 -1.83 -22.32
C PRO A 246 4.96 -2.78 -21.71
N ILE A 247 4.79 -4.07 -21.94
CA ILE A 247 5.68 -5.15 -21.48
C ILE A 247 6.63 -5.54 -22.64
N PRO A 248 7.93 -5.67 -22.39
CA PRO A 248 8.72 -5.38 -21.19
C PRO A 248 9.10 -3.90 -21.05
N SER A 249 9.04 -3.40 -19.82
CA SER A 249 9.52 -2.05 -19.48
C SER A 249 10.36 -2.08 -18.20
N ALA A 250 11.26 -1.11 -18.12
CA ALA A 250 12.12 -0.87 -16.95
C ALA A 250 12.18 0.62 -16.61
N THR A 251 12.31 0.92 -15.32
CA THR A 251 12.60 2.27 -14.84
C THR A 251 13.64 2.22 -13.72
N LEU A 252 14.39 3.31 -13.62
CA LEU A 252 15.22 3.62 -12.46
C LEU A 252 14.60 4.80 -11.74
N ILE A 253 14.44 4.66 -10.43
CA ILE A 253 13.83 5.68 -9.56
C ILE A 253 14.84 6.15 -8.53
N ARG A 254 14.78 7.43 -8.24
CA ARG A 254 15.47 8.04 -7.09
C ARG A 254 14.68 9.24 -6.59
N HIS A 255 14.47 9.29 -5.28
CA HIS A 255 13.66 10.34 -4.65
C HIS A 255 12.26 10.46 -5.27
N THR A 256 11.64 9.31 -5.53
CA THR A 256 10.30 9.15 -6.14
C THR A 256 10.14 9.65 -7.58
N ASP A 257 11.19 10.16 -8.21
CA ASP A 257 11.20 10.56 -9.62
C ASP A 257 11.98 9.58 -10.50
N PRO A 258 11.55 9.33 -11.72
CA PRO A 258 12.32 8.51 -12.65
C PRO A 258 13.58 9.21 -13.12
N ILE A 259 14.69 8.48 -13.10
CA ILE A 259 15.98 8.88 -13.71
C ILE A 259 15.99 8.49 -15.19
N GLY A 260 15.45 7.31 -15.49
CA GLY A 260 15.37 6.75 -16.81
C GLY A 260 14.25 5.73 -16.92
N VAL A 261 13.62 5.67 -18.09
CA VAL A 261 12.48 4.79 -18.38
C VAL A 261 12.63 4.28 -19.81
N ALA A 262 12.40 3.00 -20.04
CA ALA A 262 12.34 2.46 -21.38
C ALA A 262 11.44 1.23 -21.50
N THR A 263 10.91 1.04 -22.70
CA THR A 263 10.26 -0.18 -23.19
C THR A 263 11.13 -0.79 -24.30
N ALA A 264 11.27 -2.11 -24.32
CA ALA A 264 12.01 -2.82 -25.37
C ALA A 264 11.42 -4.23 -25.57
N GLU A 265 12.02 -5.02 -26.44
CA GLU A 265 11.58 -6.42 -26.71
C GLU A 265 11.97 -7.39 -25.60
N THR A 266 12.98 -7.05 -24.78
CA THR A 266 13.48 -7.89 -23.69
C THR A 266 13.66 -7.10 -22.40
N PRO A 267 13.63 -7.73 -21.22
CA PRO A 267 13.89 -7.07 -19.93
C PRO A 267 15.26 -6.38 -19.89
N LEU A 268 16.31 -7.07 -20.37
CA LEU A 268 17.66 -6.50 -20.49
C LEU A 268 17.68 -5.28 -21.41
N GLY A 269 17.01 -5.36 -22.57
CA GLY A 269 16.94 -4.25 -23.53
C GLY A 269 16.27 -3.02 -22.93
N ALA A 270 15.15 -3.21 -22.21
CA ALA A 270 14.47 -2.15 -21.49
C ALA A 270 15.36 -1.53 -20.39
N LEU A 271 16.03 -2.37 -19.60
CA LEU A 271 16.91 -1.92 -18.52
C LEU A 271 18.07 -1.09 -19.07
N ARG A 272 18.81 -1.58 -20.06
CA ARG A 272 19.97 -0.87 -20.66
C ARG A 272 19.57 0.49 -21.22
N ARG A 273 18.46 0.53 -21.97
CA ARG A 273 17.97 1.79 -22.53
C ARG A 273 17.50 2.79 -21.47
N ALA A 274 16.94 2.31 -20.37
CA ALA A 274 16.61 3.17 -19.23
C ALA A 274 17.88 3.73 -18.57
N LEU A 275 18.93 2.91 -18.41
CA LEU A 275 20.24 3.31 -17.86
C LEU A 275 20.94 4.40 -18.71
N GLU A 276 20.75 4.40 -20.03
CA GLU A 276 21.34 5.39 -20.93
C GLU A 276 20.79 6.80 -20.74
N THR A 277 19.66 6.99 -20.06
CA THR A 277 19.06 8.32 -19.86
C THR A 277 19.96 9.23 -19.04
N ASP A 278 20.49 8.75 -17.92
CA ASP A 278 21.40 9.48 -17.04
C ASP A 278 22.33 8.50 -16.30
N SER A 279 23.44 8.16 -16.93
CA SER A 279 24.39 7.15 -16.42
C SER A 279 25.06 7.54 -15.11
N VAL A 280 25.07 8.83 -14.76
CA VAL A 280 25.68 9.31 -13.50
C VAL A 280 24.73 9.10 -12.32
N ALA A 281 23.44 9.34 -12.50
CA ALA A 281 22.44 9.26 -11.45
C ALA A 281 22.03 7.82 -11.07
N THR A 282 22.46 6.81 -11.83
CA THR A 282 22.03 5.41 -11.67
C THR A 282 22.59 4.73 -10.42
N SER A 283 23.73 5.18 -9.89
CA SER A 283 24.32 4.61 -8.66
C SER A 283 23.40 4.88 -7.46
N GLY A 284 23.04 3.83 -6.72
CA GLY A 284 22.10 3.90 -5.60
C GLY A 284 20.63 4.08 -6.02
N ALA A 285 20.30 3.91 -7.30
CA ALA A 285 18.92 3.94 -7.75
C ALA A 285 18.20 2.62 -7.45
N ILE A 286 16.87 2.69 -7.45
CA ILE A 286 15.98 1.52 -7.41
C ILE A 286 15.52 1.20 -8.82
N ILE A 287 15.55 -0.10 -9.16
CA ILE A 287 15.07 -0.61 -10.45
C ILE A 287 13.66 -1.17 -10.26
N ALA A 288 12.74 -0.85 -11.18
CA ALA A 288 11.46 -1.54 -11.30
C ALA A 288 11.29 -2.10 -12.72
N LEU A 289 10.80 -3.34 -12.78
CA LEU A 289 10.49 -4.06 -14.01
C LEU A 289 9.03 -4.54 -13.98
N ASN A 290 8.36 -4.57 -15.14
CA ASN A 290 7.01 -5.16 -15.26
C ASN A 290 7.02 -6.59 -15.83
N THR A 291 8.18 -7.20 -15.89
CA THR A 291 8.40 -8.61 -16.28
C THR A 291 9.30 -9.30 -15.27
N PRO A 292 9.26 -10.64 -15.18
CA PRO A 292 10.26 -11.37 -14.40
C PRO A 292 11.70 -11.05 -14.84
N ILE A 293 12.61 -11.01 -13.87
CA ILE A 293 14.04 -10.79 -14.11
C ILE A 293 14.62 -12.04 -14.74
N ASP A 294 15.00 -11.97 -16.01
CA ASP A 294 15.69 -13.05 -16.70
C ASP A 294 17.20 -13.07 -16.37
N GLN A 295 17.91 -14.12 -16.79
CA GLN A 295 19.35 -14.28 -16.54
C GLN A 295 20.18 -13.09 -17.08
N ALA A 296 19.81 -12.55 -18.23
CA ALA A 296 20.54 -11.46 -18.84
C ALA A 296 20.35 -10.13 -18.09
N ALA A 297 19.12 -9.83 -17.67
CA ALA A 297 18.82 -8.69 -16.80
C ALA A 297 19.44 -8.85 -15.41
N ALA A 298 19.42 -10.07 -14.84
CA ALA A 298 20.06 -10.37 -13.56
C ALA A 298 21.57 -10.08 -13.59
N ALA A 299 22.26 -10.45 -14.65
CA ALA A 299 23.69 -10.17 -14.83
C ALA A 299 23.96 -8.64 -14.91
N GLU A 300 23.13 -7.89 -15.64
CA GLU A 300 23.25 -6.42 -15.72
C GLU A 300 23.03 -5.77 -14.34
N ILE A 301 21.98 -6.22 -13.61
CA ILE A 301 21.66 -5.72 -12.27
C ILE A 301 22.79 -6.04 -11.29
N ALA A 302 23.33 -7.26 -11.32
CA ALA A 302 24.40 -7.68 -10.42
C ALA A 302 25.72 -6.91 -10.66
N ASN A 303 25.97 -6.45 -11.88
CA ASN A 303 27.18 -5.67 -12.21
C ASN A 303 27.06 -4.18 -11.88
N GLY A 304 25.85 -3.67 -11.62
CA GLY A 304 25.63 -2.25 -11.30
C GLY A 304 25.63 -1.97 -9.78
N SER A 305 25.53 -0.70 -9.40
CA SER A 305 25.48 -0.23 -8.00
C SER A 305 24.07 0.23 -7.63
N TYR A 306 23.11 -0.68 -7.60
CA TYR A 306 21.72 -0.40 -7.27
C TYR A 306 21.41 -0.83 -5.83
N GLU A 307 20.45 -0.15 -5.18
CA GLU A 307 20.02 -0.47 -3.81
C GLU A 307 18.96 -1.57 -3.76
N ALA A 308 18.00 -1.50 -4.67
CA ALA A 308 16.93 -2.50 -4.74
C ALA A 308 16.43 -2.71 -6.16
N VAL A 309 15.81 -3.87 -6.37
CA VAL A 309 15.02 -4.16 -7.57
C VAL A 309 13.66 -4.74 -7.17
N VAL A 310 12.62 -4.30 -7.89
CA VAL A 310 11.26 -4.84 -7.75
C VAL A 310 10.75 -5.32 -9.11
N ALA A 311 10.20 -6.55 -9.13
CA ALA A 311 9.70 -7.20 -10.34
C ALA A 311 8.57 -8.19 -10.01
N PRO A 312 7.77 -8.64 -11.01
CA PRO A 312 6.76 -9.69 -10.79
C PRO A 312 7.34 -11.07 -10.42
N GLY A 313 8.64 -11.28 -10.65
CA GLY A 313 9.31 -12.55 -10.37
C GLY A 313 10.78 -12.55 -10.76
N VAL A 314 11.46 -13.65 -10.47
CA VAL A 314 12.74 -14.04 -11.05
C VAL A 314 12.47 -15.24 -11.93
N ALA A 315 12.98 -15.23 -13.16
CA ALA A 315 12.55 -16.19 -14.19
C ALA A 315 12.97 -17.65 -13.87
N ASP A 316 14.17 -17.82 -13.31
CA ASP A 316 14.71 -19.13 -13.00
C ASP A 316 15.79 -19.08 -11.90
N GLU A 317 16.27 -20.24 -11.49
CA GLU A 317 17.28 -20.39 -10.44
C GLU A 317 18.66 -19.80 -10.84
N THR A 318 18.97 -19.77 -12.13
CA THR A 318 20.23 -19.20 -12.63
C THR A 318 20.23 -17.69 -12.45
N ALA A 319 19.11 -17.04 -12.80
CA ALA A 319 18.91 -15.59 -12.56
C ALA A 319 18.96 -15.27 -11.06
N ALA A 320 18.30 -16.08 -10.22
CA ALA A 320 18.33 -15.91 -8.77
C ALA A 320 19.76 -16.04 -8.20
N SER A 321 20.50 -17.06 -8.63
CA SER A 321 21.89 -17.29 -8.21
C SER A 321 22.81 -16.14 -8.64
N THR A 322 22.57 -15.54 -9.81
CA THR A 322 23.31 -14.38 -10.30
C THR A 322 23.05 -13.16 -9.44
N LEU A 323 21.78 -12.85 -9.11
CA LEU A 323 21.43 -11.77 -8.21
C LEU A 323 22.06 -11.97 -6.81
N ALA A 324 22.11 -13.21 -6.32
CA ALA A 324 22.67 -13.57 -5.01
C ALA A 324 24.18 -13.28 -4.86
N THR A 325 24.88 -13.03 -5.95
CA THR A 325 26.29 -12.57 -5.90
C THR A 325 26.43 -11.19 -5.24
N ARG A 326 25.35 -10.36 -5.30
CA ARG A 326 25.25 -9.04 -4.70
C ARG A 326 24.45 -9.10 -3.39
N LYS A 327 25.12 -9.43 -2.27
CA LYS A 327 24.46 -9.61 -0.96
C LYS A 327 23.78 -8.37 -0.40
N ASP A 328 24.23 -7.20 -0.80
CA ASP A 328 23.69 -5.89 -0.42
C ASP A 328 22.45 -5.48 -1.21
N LEU A 329 22.20 -6.08 -2.39
CA LEU A 329 21.07 -5.79 -3.23
C LEU A 329 19.77 -6.36 -2.62
N ARG A 330 18.75 -5.52 -2.47
CA ARG A 330 17.41 -5.97 -2.09
C ARG A 330 16.64 -6.40 -3.33
N VAL A 331 16.10 -7.61 -3.32
CA VAL A 331 15.26 -8.14 -4.41
C VAL A 331 13.86 -8.41 -3.87
N LEU A 332 12.88 -7.70 -4.43
CA LEU A 332 11.48 -7.78 -4.02
C LEU A 332 10.62 -8.31 -5.17
N ILE A 333 9.77 -9.27 -4.87
CA ILE A 333 8.80 -9.82 -5.80
C ILE A 333 7.40 -9.37 -5.39
N TYR A 334 6.65 -8.76 -6.30
CA TYR A 334 5.29 -8.30 -6.05
C TYR A 334 4.32 -8.77 -7.13
N SER A 335 3.09 -9.03 -6.75
CA SER A 335 1.98 -9.11 -7.69
C SER A 335 1.59 -7.70 -8.10
N ALA A 336 1.14 -7.53 -9.34
CA ALA A 336 0.80 -6.21 -9.90
C ALA A 336 0.02 -5.33 -8.89
N ALA A 337 0.45 -4.07 -8.76
CA ALA A 337 -0.21 -3.13 -7.88
C ALA A 337 -1.66 -2.93 -8.34
N HIS A 338 -2.62 -3.13 -7.44
CA HIS A 338 -3.99 -2.69 -7.69
C HIS A 338 -4.04 -1.17 -7.62
N PRO A 339 -4.80 -0.51 -8.52
CA PRO A 339 -4.95 0.93 -8.45
C PRO A 339 -5.53 1.33 -7.09
N THR A 340 -4.95 2.35 -6.47
CA THR A 340 -5.49 2.94 -5.24
C THR A 340 -6.87 3.54 -5.52
N THR A 341 -7.77 3.47 -4.55
CA THR A 341 -9.10 4.09 -4.67
C THR A 341 -9.08 5.58 -4.33
N LEU A 342 -8.14 6.00 -3.48
CA LEU A 342 -7.97 7.38 -3.04
C LEU A 342 -6.49 7.68 -2.79
N ASP A 343 -6.04 8.83 -3.24
CA ASP A 343 -4.79 9.47 -2.83
C ASP A 343 -5.03 10.25 -1.54
N ILE A 344 -4.12 10.12 -0.58
CA ILE A 344 -4.19 10.74 0.74
C ILE A 344 -3.01 11.68 0.90
N ILE A 345 -3.27 12.96 1.15
CA ILE A 345 -2.24 13.97 1.35
C ILE A 345 -2.43 14.60 2.73
N GLY A 346 -1.43 14.45 3.59
CA GLY A 346 -1.42 15.06 4.92
C GLY A 346 -1.14 16.57 4.85
N LEU A 347 -1.93 17.35 5.58
CA LEU A 347 -1.68 18.74 5.89
C LEU A 347 -1.43 18.90 7.40
N SER A 348 -1.00 20.09 7.84
CA SER A 348 -0.72 20.34 9.26
C SER A 348 -1.93 20.13 10.19
N SER A 349 -3.14 20.33 9.70
CA SER A 349 -4.39 20.22 10.49
C SER A 349 -5.52 19.51 9.76
N ALA A 350 -5.27 18.91 8.59
CA ALA A 350 -6.28 18.29 7.75
C ALA A 350 -5.70 17.18 6.88
N VAL A 351 -6.58 16.45 6.23
CA VAL A 351 -6.23 15.46 5.19
C VAL A 351 -6.97 15.82 3.93
N LEU A 352 -6.26 15.86 2.81
CA LEU A 352 -6.89 15.96 1.49
C LEU A 352 -7.05 14.56 0.90
N LEU A 353 -8.24 14.27 0.43
CA LEU A 353 -8.56 13.06 -0.30
C LEU A 353 -8.89 13.43 -1.75
N GLN A 354 -8.36 12.69 -2.70
CA GLN A 354 -8.70 12.83 -4.10
C GLN A 354 -8.74 11.47 -4.78
N THR A 355 -9.49 11.38 -5.87
CA THR A 355 -9.39 10.21 -6.75
C THR A 355 -8.02 10.21 -7.42
N PRO A 356 -7.38 9.05 -7.58
CA PRO A 356 -6.09 8.96 -8.24
C PRO A 356 -6.16 9.41 -9.69
N ASP A 357 -5.06 9.96 -10.19
CA ASP A 357 -4.92 10.32 -11.60
C ASP A 357 -4.78 9.05 -12.46
N HIS A 358 -5.92 8.43 -12.76
CA HIS A 358 -6.03 7.26 -13.60
C HIS A 358 -6.42 7.65 -15.03
N GLY A 359 -6.01 6.83 -15.96
CA GLY A 359 -6.45 6.91 -17.35
C GLY A 359 -5.28 7.01 -18.32
N ALA A 360 -5.01 5.88 -18.97
CA ALA A 360 -4.24 5.91 -20.19
C ALA A 360 -5.00 6.77 -21.21
N ILE A 361 -4.28 7.62 -21.92
CA ILE A 361 -4.82 8.28 -23.10
C ILE A 361 -4.58 7.38 -24.30
N GLU A 362 -5.60 7.22 -25.11
CA GLU A 362 -5.47 6.48 -26.37
C GLU A 362 -5.13 7.42 -27.52
N ARG A 363 -4.56 6.85 -28.56
CA ARG A 363 -4.23 7.59 -29.78
C ARG A 363 -5.41 8.39 -30.35
N ALA A 364 -6.60 7.84 -30.28
CA ALA A 364 -7.84 8.47 -30.80
C ALA A 364 -8.24 9.75 -30.04
N GLU A 365 -7.79 9.90 -28.79
CA GLU A 365 -8.08 11.07 -27.94
C GLU A 365 -7.10 12.23 -28.20
N LEU A 366 -5.99 12.01 -28.93
CA LEU A 366 -5.02 13.03 -29.23
C LEU A 366 -5.51 13.94 -30.36
N ARG A 367 -5.57 15.25 -30.07
CA ARG A 367 -5.96 16.27 -31.06
C ARG A 367 -4.71 16.93 -31.66
N VAL A 368 -4.45 16.71 -32.95
CA VAL A 368 -3.40 17.42 -33.66
C VAL A 368 -3.81 18.88 -33.84
N VAL A 369 -2.94 19.82 -33.45
CA VAL A 369 -3.21 21.27 -33.48
C VAL A 369 -2.27 22.06 -34.40
N THR A 370 -1.25 21.43 -34.95
CA THR A 370 -0.29 22.00 -35.91
C THR A 370 -0.62 21.58 -37.35
N GLU A 371 -0.03 22.30 -38.33
CA GLU A 371 -0.13 21.97 -39.75
C GLU A 371 0.49 20.61 -40.03
N ARG A 372 1.69 20.36 -39.49
CA ARG A 372 2.34 19.05 -39.58
C ARG A 372 1.69 18.07 -38.62
N ARG A 373 1.34 16.90 -39.12
CA ARG A 373 0.91 15.78 -38.31
C ARG A 373 2.11 14.98 -37.82
N PRO A 374 2.06 14.41 -36.58
CA PRO A 374 3.12 13.50 -36.18
C PRO A 374 3.10 12.20 -36.98
N THR A 375 4.28 11.64 -37.22
CA THR A 375 4.43 10.31 -37.83
C THR A 375 3.94 9.23 -36.89
N LEU A 376 3.83 7.97 -37.31
CA LEU A 376 3.44 6.86 -36.48
C LEU A 376 4.46 6.60 -35.36
N GLU A 377 5.75 6.73 -35.66
CA GLU A 377 6.84 6.59 -34.69
C GLU A 377 6.77 7.71 -33.64
N GLU A 378 6.63 8.97 -34.08
CA GLU A 378 6.44 10.09 -33.15
C GLU A 378 5.21 9.93 -32.26
N LEU A 379 4.09 9.41 -32.77
CA LEU A 379 2.89 9.14 -31.97
C LEU A 379 3.16 8.07 -30.91
N THR A 380 3.89 7.03 -31.24
CA THR A 380 4.29 5.99 -30.29
C THR A 380 5.16 6.59 -29.18
N ASP A 381 6.14 7.38 -29.54
CA ASP A 381 7.04 8.06 -28.60
C ASP A 381 6.31 9.12 -27.76
N LEU A 382 5.36 9.88 -28.34
CA LEU A 382 4.54 10.85 -27.64
C LEU A 382 3.66 10.16 -26.59
N LEU A 383 3.05 9.01 -26.90
CA LEU A 383 2.25 8.24 -25.96
C LEU A 383 3.11 7.64 -24.82
N PHE A 384 4.30 7.14 -25.15
CA PHE A 384 5.26 6.67 -24.15
C PHE A 384 5.70 7.82 -23.23
N ALA A 385 6.11 8.95 -23.79
CA ALA A 385 6.53 10.12 -23.03
C ALA A 385 5.39 10.70 -22.17
N TRP A 386 4.15 10.67 -22.69
CA TRP A 386 2.96 11.11 -21.97
C TRP A 386 2.64 10.23 -20.77
N ARG A 387 2.71 8.91 -20.91
CA ARG A 387 2.56 7.97 -19.77
C ARG A 387 3.66 8.19 -18.75
N THR A 388 4.89 8.39 -19.20
CA THR A 388 6.03 8.63 -18.31
C THR A 388 5.89 9.95 -17.53
N VAL A 389 5.53 11.07 -18.20
CA VAL A 389 5.49 12.40 -17.58
C VAL A 389 4.45 12.48 -16.45
N ARG A 390 3.39 11.66 -16.47
CA ARG A 390 2.41 11.54 -15.38
C ARG A 390 3.04 11.12 -14.06
N HIS A 391 4.13 10.36 -14.10
CA HIS A 391 4.85 9.86 -12.92
C HIS A 391 5.99 10.76 -12.47
N VAL A 392 6.21 11.90 -13.14
CA VAL A 392 7.25 12.88 -12.82
C VAL A 392 6.66 14.04 -12.05
N ARG A 393 7.33 14.50 -10.96
CA ARG A 393 6.84 15.65 -10.17
C ARG A 393 6.84 16.95 -10.97
N SER A 394 5.74 17.69 -10.84
CA SER A 394 5.49 18.96 -11.57
C SER A 394 6.39 20.10 -11.11
N ASN A 395 6.79 21.05 -12.00
CA ASN A 395 6.58 20.99 -13.44
C ASN A 395 7.48 19.94 -14.06
N ALA A 396 6.92 19.12 -14.93
CA ALA A 396 7.57 17.94 -15.50
C ALA A 396 7.66 18.00 -17.02
N ILE A 397 8.84 17.63 -17.54
CA ILE A 397 9.13 17.49 -18.98
C ILE A 397 9.86 16.16 -19.19
N VAL A 398 9.44 15.43 -20.20
CA VAL A 398 10.10 14.19 -20.65
C VAL A 398 10.46 14.33 -22.13
N VAL A 399 11.74 14.15 -22.47
CA VAL A 399 12.24 14.02 -23.83
C VAL A 399 12.46 12.53 -24.10
N ALA A 400 11.89 12.02 -25.19
CA ALA A 400 11.92 10.60 -25.51
C ALA A 400 12.08 10.33 -27.00
N ARG A 401 12.66 9.15 -27.33
CA ARG A 401 12.73 8.62 -28.68
C ARG A 401 12.84 7.09 -28.64
N GLY A 402 12.08 6.43 -29.53
CA GLY A 402 12.08 4.98 -29.65
C GLY A 402 11.62 4.29 -28.37
N ALA A 403 10.60 4.82 -27.67
CA ALA A 403 10.11 4.34 -26.39
C ALA A 403 11.18 4.27 -25.28
N ALA A 404 12.10 5.22 -25.24
CA ALA A 404 13.04 5.43 -24.14
C ALA A 404 13.20 6.92 -23.84
N THR A 405 13.36 7.27 -22.58
CA THR A 405 13.66 8.63 -22.16
C THR A 405 15.10 9.00 -22.53
N LEU A 406 15.31 10.24 -22.91
CA LEU A 406 16.61 10.83 -23.22
C LEU A 406 17.00 11.89 -22.19
N GLY A 407 15.99 12.50 -21.58
CA GLY A 407 16.16 13.50 -20.53
C GLY A 407 14.85 13.79 -19.83
N ILE A 408 14.92 14.01 -18.53
CA ILE A 408 13.77 14.30 -17.67
C ILE A 408 14.07 15.56 -16.87
N GLY A 409 13.15 16.52 -16.90
CA GLY A 409 13.14 17.70 -16.02
C GLY A 409 11.99 17.56 -15.03
N ALA A 410 12.31 17.31 -13.76
CA ALA A 410 11.34 17.01 -12.69
C ALA A 410 11.32 18.09 -11.62
N ALA A 411 10.18 18.25 -10.94
CA ALA A 411 10.02 19.05 -9.72
C ALA A 411 10.45 20.53 -9.85
N GLN A 412 10.29 21.13 -11.02
CA GLN A 412 10.71 22.53 -11.23
C GLN A 412 9.58 23.52 -10.96
N VAL A 413 9.91 24.62 -10.27
CA VAL A 413 8.94 25.71 -10.01
C VAL A 413 8.56 26.45 -11.28
N ASN A 414 9.40 26.38 -12.33
CA ASN A 414 9.19 27.03 -13.62
C ASN A 414 9.28 25.99 -14.74
N ARG A 415 8.26 25.94 -15.60
CA ARG A 415 8.20 24.99 -16.73
C ARG A 415 9.33 25.17 -17.75
N ARG A 416 9.73 26.42 -18.01
CA ARG A 416 10.88 26.69 -18.88
C ARG A 416 12.15 26.02 -18.35
N VAL A 417 12.41 26.11 -17.04
CA VAL A 417 13.56 25.44 -16.41
C VAL A 417 13.46 23.93 -16.54
N ALA A 418 12.26 23.35 -16.37
CA ALA A 418 12.05 21.92 -16.61
C ALA A 418 12.40 21.51 -18.05
N VAL A 419 12.01 22.32 -19.06
CA VAL A 419 12.41 22.11 -20.47
C VAL A 419 13.93 22.18 -20.63
N GLU A 420 14.57 23.21 -20.11
CA GLU A 420 16.02 23.40 -20.20
C GLU A 420 16.80 22.21 -19.60
N ILE A 421 16.38 21.74 -18.42
CA ILE A 421 16.98 20.57 -17.76
C ILE A 421 16.78 19.31 -18.59
N ALA A 422 15.57 19.05 -19.07
CA ALA A 422 15.29 17.86 -19.88
C ALA A 422 16.11 17.85 -21.18
N LEU A 423 16.20 18.99 -21.86
CA LEU A 423 17.00 19.14 -23.08
C LEU A 423 18.49 19.04 -22.82
N GLN A 424 19.00 19.65 -21.74
CA GLN A 424 20.40 19.55 -21.33
C GLN A 424 20.82 18.10 -21.08
N ARG A 425 19.97 17.32 -20.38
CA ARG A 425 20.20 15.89 -20.11
C ARG A 425 20.15 15.05 -21.39
N ALA A 426 19.22 15.37 -22.29
CA ALA A 426 19.15 14.71 -23.59
C ALA A 426 20.37 15.01 -24.49
N GLY A 427 20.94 16.23 -24.38
CA GLY A 427 22.06 16.67 -25.20
C GLY A 427 21.75 16.55 -26.69
N ASP A 428 22.74 16.13 -27.48
CA ASP A 428 22.58 15.93 -28.94
C ASP A 428 21.53 14.85 -29.30
N ARG A 429 21.20 13.96 -28.36
CA ARG A 429 20.16 12.94 -28.56
C ARG A 429 18.75 13.53 -28.67
N ALA A 430 18.54 14.79 -28.24
CA ALA A 430 17.27 15.51 -28.36
C ALA A 430 16.86 15.71 -29.83
N ARG A 431 17.83 15.76 -30.76
CA ARG A 431 17.55 15.94 -32.19
C ARG A 431 16.74 14.76 -32.75
N GLY A 432 15.58 15.05 -33.29
CA GLY A 432 14.65 14.05 -33.80
C GLY A 432 13.82 13.35 -32.71
N ALA A 433 13.90 13.79 -31.44
CA ALA A 433 13.11 13.27 -30.36
C ALA A 433 11.76 13.99 -30.20
N VAL A 434 10.90 13.45 -29.35
CA VAL A 434 9.64 14.06 -28.94
C VAL A 434 9.73 14.62 -27.52
N LEU A 435 8.80 15.52 -27.15
CA LEU A 435 8.73 16.12 -25.84
C LEU A 435 7.30 16.03 -25.27
N ALA A 436 7.17 15.56 -24.04
CA ALA A 436 5.92 15.59 -23.26
C ALA A 436 6.01 16.59 -22.11
N SER A 437 4.93 17.32 -21.88
CA SER A 437 4.76 18.24 -20.76
C SER A 437 3.52 17.89 -19.95
N ASP A 438 3.65 17.76 -18.64
CA ASP A 438 2.55 17.41 -17.70
C ASP A 438 1.39 18.42 -17.70
N ALA A 439 1.64 19.66 -18.12
CA ALA A 439 0.65 20.71 -18.29
C ALA A 439 0.94 21.63 -19.48
N TYR A 440 0.05 22.60 -19.74
CA TYR A 440 0.20 23.55 -20.83
C TYR A 440 1.43 24.45 -20.67
N PHE A 441 1.93 24.97 -21.79
CA PHE A 441 2.97 25.99 -21.79
C PHE A 441 2.37 27.37 -21.56
N PRO A 442 2.65 28.04 -20.41
CA PRO A 442 2.15 29.39 -20.15
C PRO A 442 2.82 30.43 -21.04
N PHE A 443 4.00 30.11 -21.59
CA PHE A 443 4.80 30.95 -22.48
C PHE A 443 5.42 30.08 -23.57
N ALA A 444 5.58 30.66 -24.74
CA ALA A 444 6.05 29.94 -25.93
C ALA A 444 7.56 29.67 -25.95
N GLU A 445 8.33 30.27 -25.01
CA GLU A 445 9.80 30.10 -24.93
C GLU A 445 10.22 28.66 -24.73
N GLY A 446 9.41 27.84 -23.99
CA GLY A 446 9.67 26.41 -23.83
C GLY A 446 9.61 25.65 -25.17
N ILE A 447 8.65 26.01 -26.03
CA ILE A 447 8.52 25.42 -27.38
C ILE A 447 9.65 25.91 -28.28
N SER A 448 10.08 27.19 -28.19
CA SER A 448 11.24 27.71 -28.91
C SER A 448 12.51 26.97 -28.51
N ALA A 449 12.75 26.71 -27.23
CA ALA A 449 13.89 25.93 -26.75
C ALA A 449 13.87 24.49 -27.28
N ALA A 450 12.70 23.85 -27.27
CA ALA A 450 12.51 22.51 -27.82
C ALA A 450 12.83 22.48 -29.34
N ALA A 451 12.33 23.46 -30.11
CA ALA A 451 12.61 23.59 -31.52
C ALA A 451 14.12 23.76 -31.79
N ALA A 452 14.79 24.64 -31.05
CA ALA A 452 16.23 24.87 -31.17
C ALA A 452 17.06 23.62 -30.86
N ALA A 453 16.60 22.76 -29.97
CA ALA A 453 17.22 21.46 -29.65
C ALA A 453 16.92 20.36 -30.71
N GLY A 454 16.05 20.64 -31.69
CA GLY A 454 15.69 19.70 -32.74
C GLY A 454 14.59 18.71 -32.34
N ILE A 455 13.76 19.02 -31.33
CA ILE A 455 12.54 18.27 -31.04
C ILE A 455 11.60 18.36 -32.24
N THR A 456 11.01 17.23 -32.62
CA THR A 456 10.16 17.16 -33.82
C THR A 456 8.66 17.12 -33.48
N ALA A 457 8.28 16.64 -32.30
CA ALA A 457 6.89 16.62 -31.90
C ALA A 457 6.71 16.88 -30.38
N VAL A 458 5.58 17.48 -30.01
CA VAL A 458 5.25 17.83 -28.62
C VAL A 458 3.86 17.34 -28.27
N VAL A 459 3.71 16.77 -27.06
CA VAL A 459 2.43 16.47 -26.43
C VAL A 459 2.26 17.30 -25.16
N GLN A 460 1.08 17.92 -25.02
CA GLN A 460 0.67 18.71 -23.86
C GLN A 460 -0.86 18.74 -23.73
N PRO A 461 -1.42 19.16 -22.58
CA PRO A 461 -2.89 19.27 -22.44
C PRO A 461 -3.56 20.29 -23.34
N GLY A 462 -2.90 21.42 -23.61
CA GLY A 462 -3.56 22.62 -24.11
C GLY A 462 -4.36 23.35 -23.01
N GLY A 463 -5.13 24.37 -23.39
CA GLY A 463 -5.97 25.15 -22.50
C GLY A 463 -5.34 26.45 -21.97
N SER A 464 -4.16 26.82 -22.48
CA SER A 464 -3.54 28.12 -22.22
C SER A 464 -4.14 29.21 -23.11
N ARG A 465 -4.29 30.44 -22.59
CA ARG A 465 -4.60 31.62 -23.40
C ARG A 465 -3.53 31.90 -24.47
N ARG A 466 -2.38 31.29 -24.35
CA ARG A 466 -1.22 31.45 -25.25
C ARG A 466 -0.96 30.24 -26.16
N ASP A 467 -1.90 29.30 -26.24
CA ASP A 467 -1.75 28.11 -27.09
C ASP A 467 -1.50 28.51 -28.56
N ALA A 468 -2.17 29.56 -29.05
CA ALA A 468 -1.95 30.04 -30.42
C ALA A 468 -0.48 30.39 -30.69
N ALA A 469 0.20 31.08 -29.76
CA ALA A 469 1.61 31.42 -29.89
C ALA A 469 2.52 30.18 -29.86
N ALA A 470 2.21 29.18 -29.02
CA ALA A 470 2.94 27.92 -28.96
C ALA A 470 2.79 27.12 -30.25
N ILE A 471 1.57 27.06 -30.80
CA ILE A 471 1.25 26.38 -32.06
C ILE A 471 1.98 27.09 -33.26
N GLU A 472 1.97 28.42 -33.28
CA GLU A 472 2.65 29.20 -34.32
C GLU A 472 4.16 28.92 -34.35
N ILE A 473 4.81 28.87 -33.15
CA ILE A 473 6.23 28.55 -33.06
C ILE A 473 6.48 27.10 -33.55
N ALA A 474 5.62 26.15 -33.15
CA ALA A 474 5.73 24.77 -33.61
C ALA A 474 5.62 24.69 -35.17
N ASN A 475 4.63 25.37 -35.76
CA ASN A 475 4.44 25.41 -37.21
C ASN A 475 5.64 26.00 -37.94
N ARG A 476 6.15 27.14 -37.47
CA ARG A 476 7.33 27.80 -38.08
C ARG A 476 8.58 26.91 -38.07
N ASN A 477 8.69 25.99 -37.09
CA ASN A 477 9.81 25.07 -36.97
C ASN A 477 9.51 23.66 -37.51
N GLY A 478 8.39 23.45 -38.19
CA GLY A 478 8.00 22.16 -38.74
C GLY A 478 7.76 21.09 -37.70
N MET A 479 7.45 21.47 -36.43
CA MET A 479 7.14 20.58 -35.37
C MET A 479 5.66 20.17 -35.42
N ALA A 480 5.36 18.92 -35.02
CA ALA A 480 3.99 18.50 -34.72
C ALA A 480 3.64 18.81 -33.24
N MET A 481 2.39 19.17 -32.98
CA MET A 481 1.89 19.31 -31.62
C MET A 481 0.55 18.63 -31.48
N VAL A 482 0.39 17.87 -30.40
CA VAL A 482 -0.86 17.24 -30.04
C VAL A 482 -1.32 17.66 -28.66
N PHE A 483 -2.64 17.84 -28.50
CA PHE A 483 -3.29 18.15 -27.22
C PHE A 483 -4.02 16.93 -26.69
N THR A 484 -3.91 16.72 -25.36
CA THR A 484 -4.55 15.63 -24.64
C THR A 484 -5.82 16.06 -23.91
N SER A 485 -6.02 17.37 -23.72
CA SER A 485 -7.07 17.94 -22.88
C SER A 485 -7.08 17.46 -21.42
N ARG A 486 -6.07 16.73 -20.98
CA ARG A 486 -5.86 16.25 -19.60
C ARG A 486 -4.51 16.73 -19.09
N ARG A 487 -4.47 17.15 -17.83
CA ARG A 487 -3.27 17.60 -17.13
C ARG A 487 -2.89 16.56 -16.07
N HIS A 488 -1.58 16.36 -15.84
CA HIS A 488 -1.05 15.40 -14.88
C HIS A 488 -0.13 16.08 -13.85
N TYR A 489 -0.70 16.94 -12.99
CA TYR A 489 0.08 17.52 -11.90
C TYR A 489 0.31 16.47 -10.80
N ARG A 490 1.61 16.22 -10.50
CA ARG A 490 2.05 15.43 -9.35
C ARG A 490 2.93 16.31 -8.46
N ARG A 491 2.59 16.41 -7.17
CA ARG A 491 3.34 17.19 -6.15
C ARG A 491 4.12 16.28 -5.23
#